data_8866a78d05b5fac999c215a00aa6d307
#
_entry.id   8866a78d05b5fac999c215a00aa6d307
#
_cell.length_a   1.000
_cell.length_b   1.000
_cell.length_c   1.000
_cell.angle_alpha   90.00
_cell.angle_beta   90.00
_cell.angle_gamma   90.00
#
_symmetry.space_group_name_H-M   'P 1'
#
loop_
_entity.id
_entity.type
_entity.pdbx_description
1 polymer ?
#
loop_
_entity_poly.entity_id
_entity_poly.type
_entity_poly.pdbx_seq_one_letter_code
_entity_poly.pdbx_strand_id
1 'polypeptide(L)'
;SLVVAHTIGRSQARYRLLETIREYALEKLDEAGETARLRDRHLDLFLARVEEAAPKLGEAYQQLWLNWLEDEHDNLRAALAWSLESGRIAEGLRIASGLVRFWEIRGYIQEGMAWFERFLPRADERVPPVVRVNALVFASFMAMFLGNAAATLAYAREAVEIAEGISDVDNPALTF
;
A
#
# COMPACT_ATOMS: atom_id res chain seq x y z
N SER A 1 -9.84 18.06 -26.32
CA SER A 1 -9.42 16.69 -26.03
C SER A 1 -9.97 16.27 -24.67
N LEU A 2 -10.61 15.10 -24.59
CA LEU A 2 -11.20 14.57 -23.34
C LEU A 2 -10.14 13.91 -22.45
N VAL A 3 -8.96 13.68 -22.99
CA VAL A 3 -7.80 13.07 -22.32
C VAL A 3 -6.63 14.03 -22.49
N VAL A 4 -5.98 14.37 -21.38
CA VAL A 4 -4.75 15.16 -21.39
C VAL A 4 -3.58 14.18 -21.28
N ALA A 5 -2.73 14.17 -22.31
CA ALA A 5 -1.49 13.39 -22.28
C ALA A 5 -0.35 14.28 -21.76
N HIS A 6 0.32 13.84 -20.71
CA HIS A 6 1.57 14.42 -20.24
C HIS A 6 2.72 13.44 -20.54
N THR A 7 3.75 13.92 -21.21
CA THR A 7 4.95 13.13 -21.47
C THR A 7 5.90 13.32 -20.30
N ILE A 8 6.15 12.25 -19.54
CA ILE A 8 7.13 12.26 -18.46
C ILE A 8 8.38 11.53 -18.99
N GLY A 9 9.48 12.26 -19.19
CA GLY A 9 10.70 11.70 -19.72
C GLY A 9 10.60 11.26 -21.20
N ARG A 10 11.58 10.50 -21.66
CA ARG A 10 11.71 10.13 -23.10
C ARG A 10 10.80 8.98 -23.57
N SER A 11 9.98 8.36 -22.71
CA SER A 11 9.36 7.06 -23.08
C SER A 11 7.97 6.72 -22.53
N GLN A 12 7.38 7.48 -21.61
CA GLN A 12 6.05 7.13 -21.08
C GLN A 12 5.07 8.29 -21.24
N ALA A 13 3.98 8.05 -21.99
CA ALA A 13 2.85 8.95 -22.04
C ALA A 13 1.93 8.67 -20.85
N ARG A 14 1.69 9.67 -20.02
CA ARG A 14 0.73 9.62 -18.93
C ARG A 14 -0.58 10.26 -19.40
N TYR A 15 -1.67 9.56 -19.21
CA TYR A 15 -2.99 10.03 -19.59
C TYR A 15 -3.77 10.45 -18.35
N ARG A 16 -4.32 11.66 -18.39
CA ARG A 16 -5.21 12.16 -17.34
C ARG A 16 -6.57 12.48 -17.97
N LEU A 17 -7.62 11.93 -17.39
CA LEU A 17 -8.98 12.30 -17.74
C LEU A 17 -9.31 13.66 -17.09
N LEU A 18 -10.06 14.50 -17.80
CA LEU A 18 -10.71 15.65 -17.17
C LEU A 18 -11.70 15.12 -16.12
N GLU A 19 -11.86 15.84 -15.00
CA GLU A 19 -12.66 15.37 -13.87
C GLU A 19 -14.10 15.02 -14.27
N THR A 20 -14.73 15.85 -15.07
CA THR A 20 -16.09 15.59 -15.60
C THR A 20 -16.18 14.32 -16.46
N ILE A 21 -15.10 13.98 -17.18
CA ILE A 21 -15.03 12.74 -17.98
C ILE A 21 -14.78 11.54 -17.07
N ARG A 22 -13.99 11.73 -16.04
CA ARG A 22 -13.73 10.70 -15.01
C ARG A 22 -15.03 10.34 -14.29
N GLU A 23 -15.80 11.33 -13.85
CA GLU A 23 -17.11 11.14 -13.22
C GLU A 23 -18.09 10.42 -14.13
N TYR A 24 -18.22 10.87 -15.39
CA TYR A 24 -19.08 10.22 -16.37
C TYR A 24 -18.66 8.77 -16.67
N ALA A 25 -17.35 8.52 -16.78
CA ALA A 25 -16.84 7.17 -16.99
C ALA A 25 -17.12 6.24 -15.79
N LEU A 26 -17.00 6.75 -14.55
CA LEU A 26 -17.34 6.00 -13.34
C LEU A 26 -18.84 5.67 -13.29
N GLU A 27 -19.73 6.62 -13.64
CA GLU A 27 -21.17 6.37 -13.75
C GLU A 27 -21.47 5.26 -14.77
N LYS A 28 -20.85 5.31 -15.96
CA LYS A 28 -21.04 4.28 -16.98
C LYS A 28 -20.48 2.92 -16.59
N LEU A 29 -19.40 2.88 -15.85
CA LEU A 29 -18.86 1.65 -15.31
C LEU A 29 -19.79 1.04 -14.24
N ASP A 30 -20.41 1.89 -13.42
CA ASP A 30 -21.36 1.46 -12.41
C ASP A 30 -22.65 0.92 -13.04
N GLU A 31 -23.20 1.63 -14.04
CA GLU A 31 -24.34 1.16 -14.84
C GLU A 31 -24.06 -0.19 -15.52
N ALA A 32 -22.81 -0.41 -15.98
CA ALA A 32 -22.39 -1.68 -16.60
C ALA A 32 -22.07 -2.78 -15.59
N GLY A 33 -22.04 -2.48 -14.28
CA GLY A 33 -21.62 -3.43 -13.23
C GLY A 33 -20.14 -3.81 -13.29
N GLU A 34 -19.29 -2.99 -13.93
CA GLU A 34 -17.87 -3.27 -14.15
C GLU A 34 -16.93 -2.62 -13.12
N THR A 35 -17.46 -1.73 -12.29
CA THR A 35 -16.68 -0.92 -11.33
C THR A 35 -15.81 -1.77 -10.43
N ALA A 36 -16.36 -2.79 -9.78
CA ALA A 36 -15.62 -3.66 -8.87
C ALA A 36 -14.49 -4.40 -9.60
N ARG A 37 -14.75 -4.98 -10.78
CA ARG A 37 -13.75 -5.69 -11.58
C ARG A 37 -12.58 -4.80 -11.99
N LEU A 38 -12.84 -3.55 -12.34
CA LEU A 38 -11.79 -2.62 -12.74
C LEU A 38 -10.99 -2.12 -11.54
N ARG A 39 -11.64 -1.87 -10.40
CA ARG A 39 -10.97 -1.51 -9.15
C ARG A 39 -10.10 -2.66 -8.62
N ASP A 40 -10.54 -3.93 -8.76
CA ASP A 40 -9.74 -5.09 -8.43
C ASP A 40 -8.47 -5.17 -9.28
N ARG A 41 -8.60 -5.00 -10.60
CA ARG A 41 -7.45 -4.96 -11.51
C ARG A 41 -6.48 -3.83 -11.19
N HIS A 42 -7.00 -2.67 -10.83
CA HIS A 42 -6.21 -1.52 -10.40
C HIS A 42 -5.44 -1.85 -9.12
N LEU A 43 -6.10 -2.43 -8.13
CA LEU A 43 -5.46 -2.88 -6.89
C LEU A 43 -4.35 -3.90 -7.17
N ASP A 44 -4.62 -4.93 -7.98
CA ASP A 44 -3.64 -5.96 -8.33
C ASP A 44 -2.41 -5.37 -9.07
N LEU A 45 -2.65 -4.41 -9.98
CA LEU A 45 -1.58 -3.72 -10.68
C LEU A 45 -0.67 -2.95 -9.71
N PHE A 46 -1.28 -2.17 -8.80
CA PHE A 46 -0.51 -1.34 -7.87
C PHE A 46 0.16 -2.18 -6.78
N LEU A 47 -0.43 -3.29 -6.35
CA LEU A 47 0.23 -4.26 -5.48
C LEU A 47 1.51 -4.79 -6.14
N ALA A 48 1.41 -5.32 -7.36
CA ALA A 48 2.58 -5.85 -8.07
C ALA A 48 3.67 -4.79 -8.27
N ARG A 49 3.29 -3.55 -8.57
CA ARG A 49 4.22 -2.44 -8.76
C ARG A 49 4.91 -2.00 -7.47
N VAL A 50 4.17 -1.97 -6.36
CA VAL A 50 4.75 -1.65 -5.04
C VAL A 50 5.73 -2.75 -4.61
N GLU A 51 5.39 -4.01 -4.80
CA GLU A 51 6.28 -5.13 -4.50
C GLU A 51 7.55 -5.14 -5.37
N GLU A 52 7.45 -4.66 -6.60
CA GLU A 52 8.62 -4.44 -7.45
C GLU A 52 9.47 -3.26 -6.95
N ALA A 53 8.85 -2.17 -6.49
CA ALA A 53 9.52 -0.93 -6.07
C ALA A 53 10.19 -1.06 -4.71
N ALA A 54 9.53 -1.70 -3.74
CA ALA A 54 9.92 -1.72 -2.34
C ALA A 54 11.39 -2.12 -2.11
N PRO A 55 11.92 -3.24 -2.65
CA PRO A 55 13.32 -3.60 -2.46
C PRO A 55 14.30 -2.60 -3.11
N LYS A 56 13.89 -1.91 -4.16
CA LYS A 56 14.71 -0.96 -4.91
C LYS A 56 14.83 0.42 -4.26
N LEU A 57 14.03 0.68 -3.23
CA LEU A 57 14.09 1.93 -2.45
C LEU A 57 15.33 2.03 -1.53
N GLY A 58 16.13 0.98 -1.40
CA GLY A 58 17.43 0.98 -0.72
C GLY A 58 18.64 1.01 -1.65
N GLU A 59 18.45 1.01 -2.98
CA GLU A 59 19.48 0.78 -3.98
C GLU A 59 19.84 2.04 -4.81
N ALA A 60 20.77 1.89 -5.75
CA ALA A 60 21.27 2.97 -6.61
C ALA A 60 20.19 3.69 -7.43
N TYR A 61 19.05 3.05 -7.68
CA TYR A 61 17.93 3.60 -8.45
C TYR A 61 16.80 4.17 -7.57
N GLN A 62 17.05 4.38 -6.28
CA GLN A 62 16.08 4.87 -5.29
C GLN A 62 15.29 6.09 -5.80
N GLN A 63 15.98 7.10 -6.34
CA GLN A 63 15.35 8.33 -6.79
C GLN A 63 14.33 8.11 -7.91
N LEU A 64 14.60 7.18 -8.82
CA LEU A 64 13.69 6.85 -9.92
C LEU A 64 12.37 6.26 -9.36
N TRP A 65 12.48 5.33 -8.40
CA TRP A 65 11.33 4.69 -7.79
C TRP A 65 10.56 5.61 -6.84
N LEU A 66 11.27 6.46 -6.10
CA LEU A 66 10.63 7.49 -5.29
C LEU A 66 9.81 8.48 -6.13
N ASN A 67 10.33 8.89 -7.28
CA ASN A 67 9.61 9.78 -8.18
C ASN A 67 8.40 9.07 -8.80
N TRP A 68 8.54 7.80 -9.20
CA TRP A 68 7.41 7.02 -9.69
C TRP A 68 6.31 6.85 -8.64
N LEU A 69 6.65 6.51 -7.39
CA LEU A 69 5.69 6.40 -6.28
C LEU A 69 5.01 7.75 -6.00
N GLU A 70 5.74 8.85 -6.07
CA GLU A 70 5.16 10.19 -5.93
C GLU A 70 4.17 10.50 -7.03
N ASP A 71 4.54 10.21 -8.27
CA ASP A 71 3.67 10.39 -9.41
C ASP A 71 2.39 9.53 -9.36
N GLU A 72 2.47 8.34 -8.76
CA GLU A 72 1.36 7.40 -8.62
C GLU A 72 0.65 7.49 -7.26
N HIS A 73 0.99 8.46 -6.40
CA HIS A 73 0.51 8.51 -5.02
C HIS A 73 -1.02 8.49 -4.89
N ASP A 74 -1.73 9.23 -5.75
CA ASP A 74 -3.19 9.23 -5.75
C ASP A 74 -3.78 7.88 -6.20
N ASN A 75 -3.13 7.19 -7.13
CA ASN A 75 -3.52 5.85 -7.55
C ASN A 75 -3.26 4.82 -6.43
N LEU A 76 -2.16 4.97 -5.70
CA LEU A 76 -1.86 4.13 -4.53
C LEU A 76 -2.87 4.34 -3.40
N ARG A 77 -3.27 5.59 -3.13
CA ARG A 77 -4.37 5.90 -2.21
C ARG A 77 -5.69 5.26 -2.63
N ALA A 78 -6.01 5.32 -3.92
CA ALA A 78 -7.23 4.69 -4.46
C ALA A 78 -7.18 3.16 -4.32
N ALA A 79 -6.04 2.53 -4.57
CA ALA A 79 -5.85 1.09 -4.38
C ALA A 79 -6.00 0.68 -2.91
N LEU A 80 -5.39 1.42 -1.97
CA LEU A 80 -5.53 1.21 -0.53
C LEU A 80 -6.98 1.39 -0.06
N ALA A 81 -7.68 2.43 -0.52
CA ALA A 81 -9.08 2.65 -0.19
C ALA A 81 -9.96 1.50 -0.68
N TRP A 82 -9.76 1.08 -1.93
CA TRP A 82 -10.53 -0.04 -2.50
C TRP A 82 -10.27 -1.36 -1.76
N SER A 83 -9.04 -1.63 -1.34
CA SER A 83 -8.74 -2.85 -0.58
C SER A 83 -9.46 -2.91 0.76
N LEU A 84 -9.69 -1.76 1.43
CA LEU A 84 -10.54 -1.68 2.62
C LEU A 84 -12.02 -1.87 2.30
N GLU A 85 -12.51 -1.25 1.23
CA GLU A 85 -13.92 -1.32 0.80
C GLU A 85 -14.31 -2.73 0.36
N SER A 86 -13.43 -3.39 -0.38
CA SER A 86 -13.64 -4.75 -0.93
C SER A 86 -13.31 -5.87 0.06
N GLY A 87 -12.74 -5.55 1.23
CA GLY A 87 -12.31 -6.55 2.22
C GLY A 87 -11.01 -7.29 1.86
N ARG A 88 -10.26 -6.80 0.86
CA ARG A 88 -8.96 -7.35 0.46
C ARG A 88 -7.84 -6.83 1.37
N ILE A 89 -7.98 -7.14 2.66
CA ILE A 89 -7.14 -6.57 3.73
C ILE A 89 -5.66 -6.99 3.60
N ALA A 90 -5.41 -8.23 3.21
CA ALA A 90 -4.04 -8.73 3.04
C ALA A 90 -3.27 -7.95 1.96
N GLU A 91 -3.91 -7.68 0.82
CA GLU A 91 -3.33 -6.90 -0.28
C GLU A 91 -3.09 -5.45 0.13
N GLY A 92 -4.03 -4.84 0.85
CA GLY A 92 -3.86 -3.49 1.39
C GLY A 92 -2.69 -3.39 2.35
N LEU A 93 -2.52 -4.34 3.27
CA LEU A 93 -1.39 -4.41 4.18
C LEU A 93 -0.05 -4.62 3.44
N ARG A 94 -0.02 -5.43 2.38
CA ARG A 94 1.18 -5.63 1.55
C ARG A 94 1.57 -4.33 0.83
N ILE A 95 0.61 -3.60 0.25
CA ILE A 95 0.85 -2.28 -0.35
C ILE A 95 1.37 -1.32 0.72
N ALA A 96 0.68 -1.18 1.86
CA ALA A 96 1.08 -0.28 2.93
C ALA A 96 2.50 -0.59 3.42
N SER A 97 2.83 -1.86 3.63
CA SER A 97 4.17 -2.31 4.05
C SER A 97 5.25 -1.95 3.02
N GLY A 98 4.97 -2.13 1.73
CA GLY A 98 5.90 -1.78 0.66
C GLY A 98 6.11 -0.27 0.48
N LEU A 99 5.18 0.58 0.95
CA LEU A 99 5.25 2.03 0.87
C LEU A 99 5.97 2.69 2.06
N VAL A 100 6.30 1.96 3.12
CA VAL A 100 6.86 2.53 4.37
C VAL A 100 8.10 3.37 4.10
N ARG A 101 9.04 2.85 3.30
CA ARG A 101 10.27 3.57 2.96
C ARG A 101 10.02 4.83 2.11
N PHE A 102 9.04 4.78 1.22
CA PHE A 102 8.59 5.95 0.47
C PHE A 102 8.01 7.02 1.40
N TRP A 103 7.09 6.64 2.29
CA TRP A 103 6.49 7.57 3.24
C TRP A 103 7.51 8.19 4.21
N GLU A 104 8.50 7.39 4.65
CA GLU A 104 9.60 7.88 5.48
C GLU A 104 10.41 8.95 4.75
N ILE A 105 10.88 8.68 3.53
CA ILE A 105 11.76 9.57 2.78
C ILE A 105 11.02 10.85 2.32
N ARG A 106 9.76 10.73 1.94
CA ARG A 106 8.94 11.85 1.46
C ARG A 106 8.18 12.60 2.56
N GLY A 107 8.25 12.13 3.80
CA GLY A 107 7.62 12.80 4.95
C GLY A 107 6.13 12.51 5.12
N TYR A 108 5.61 11.43 4.51
CA TYR A 108 4.20 11.01 4.61
C TYR A 108 3.94 10.04 5.78
N ILE A 109 4.74 10.10 6.85
CA ILE A 109 4.65 9.16 8.00
C ILE A 109 3.26 9.12 8.61
N GLN A 110 2.61 10.28 8.78
CA GLN A 110 1.25 10.35 9.35
C GLN A 110 0.23 9.65 8.45
N GLU A 111 0.33 9.82 7.13
CA GLU A 111 -0.53 9.14 6.17
C GLU A 111 -0.33 7.63 6.23
N GLY A 112 0.93 7.18 6.23
CA GLY A 112 1.25 5.75 6.35
C GLY A 112 0.71 5.14 7.63
N MET A 113 0.87 5.82 8.77
CA MET A 113 0.32 5.39 10.05
C MET A 113 -1.21 5.27 10.00
N ALA A 114 -1.90 6.26 9.43
CA ALA A 114 -3.36 6.23 9.29
C ALA A 114 -3.86 5.04 8.46
N TRP A 115 -3.09 4.58 7.46
CA TRP A 115 -3.43 3.37 6.72
C TRP A 115 -3.30 2.12 7.59
N PHE A 116 -2.22 1.95 8.35
CA PHE A 116 -2.07 0.82 9.28
C PHE A 116 -3.16 0.80 10.35
N GLU A 117 -3.53 1.96 10.92
CA GLU A 117 -4.63 2.07 11.89
C GLU A 117 -5.99 1.65 11.32
N ARG A 118 -6.20 1.82 10.02
CA ARG A 118 -7.44 1.38 9.34
C ARG A 118 -7.42 -0.11 8.99
N PHE A 119 -6.27 -0.67 8.63
CA PHE A 119 -6.13 -2.06 8.20
C PHE A 119 -5.99 -3.06 9.35
N LEU A 120 -5.11 -2.79 10.32
CA LEU A 120 -4.76 -3.75 11.37
C LEU A 120 -5.97 -4.23 12.18
N PRO A 121 -6.94 -3.37 12.58
CA PRO A 121 -8.14 -3.84 13.26
C PRO A 121 -9.07 -4.74 12.42
N ARG A 122 -8.85 -4.79 11.10
CA ARG A 122 -9.59 -5.63 10.15
C ARG A 122 -8.84 -6.88 9.70
N ALA A 123 -7.59 -7.02 10.14
CA ALA A 123 -6.74 -8.16 9.83
C ALA A 123 -7.13 -9.37 10.68
N ASP A 124 -8.08 -10.15 10.20
CA ASP A 124 -8.54 -11.41 10.83
C ASP A 124 -7.72 -12.63 10.38
N GLU A 125 -8.20 -13.82 10.69
CA GLU A 125 -7.55 -15.10 10.38
C GLU A 125 -7.33 -15.35 8.87
N ARG A 126 -8.04 -14.63 8.00
CA ARG A 126 -7.89 -14.73 6.55
C ARG A 126 -6.63 -14.04 6.05
N VAL A 127 -6.07 -13.11 6.85
CA VAL A 127 -4.80 -12.46 6.53
C VAL A 127 -3.66 -13.38 6.96
N PRO A 128 -2.75 -13.74 6.04
CA PRO A 128 -1.59 -14.58 6.38
C PRO A 128 -0.81 -14.00 7.56
N PRO A 129 -0.44 -14.81 8.56
CA PRO A 129 0.24 -14.33 9.76
C PRO A 129 1.52 -13.53 9.46
N VAL A 130 2.29 -13.93 8.45
CA VAL A 130 3.50 -13.20 8.04
C VAL A 130 3.19 -11.77 7.55
N VAL A 131 2.04 -11.57 6.87
CA VAL A 131 1.60 -10.24 6.42
C VAL A 131 1.22 -9.37 7.62
N ARG A 132 0.53 -9.96 8.62
CA ARG A 132 0.19 -9.26 9.87
C ARG A 132 1.44 -8.86 10.64
N VAL A 133 2.39 -9.78 10.82
CA VAL A 133 3.65 -9.51 11.52
C VAL A 133 4.40 -8.37 10.85
N ASN A 134 4.60 -8.42 9.54
CA ASN A 134 5.27 -7.35 8.80
C ASN A 134 4.56 -6.00 8.95
N ALA A 135 3.24 -5.98 8.83
CA ALA A 135 2.46 -4.76 8.98
C ALA A 135 2.57 -4.17 10.40
N LEU A 136 2.53 -5.00 11.44
CA LEU A 136 2.71 -4.58 12.83
C LEU A 136 4.11 -4.04 13.11
N VAL A 137 5.16 -4.68 12.57
CA VAL A 137 6.54 -4.18 12.65
C VAL A 137 6.66 -2.80 12.02
N PHE A 138 6.09 -2.60 10.83
CA PHE A 138 6.13 -1.30 10.15
C PHE A 138 5.26 -0.24 10.84
N ALA A 139 4.09 -0.62 11.38
CA ALA A 139 3.27 0.28 12.20
C ALA A 139 4.01 0.71 13.48
N SER A 140 4.70 -0.22 14.14
CA SER A 140 5.56 0.07 15.28
C SER A 140 6.67 1.08 14.92
N PHE A 141 7.36 0.86 13.80
CA PHE A 141 8.38 1.77 13.28
C PHE A 141 7.83 3.18 13.03
N MET A 142 6.67 3.30 12.36
CA MET A 142 6.03 4.60 12.11
C MET A 142 5.57 5.28 13.38
N ALA A 143 4.98 4.54 14.33
CA ALA A 143 4.59 5.07 15.64
C ALA A 143 5.80 5.64 16.41
N MET A 144 6.96 5.00 16.29
CA MET A 144 8.22 5.48 16.87
C MET A 144 8.62 6.84 16.27
N PHE A 145 8.55 7.01 14.94
CA PHE A 145 8.84 8.29 14.28
C PHE A 145 7.87 9.41 14.70
N LEU A 146 6.63 9.06 15.00
CA LEU A 146 5.61 9.99 15.49
C LEU A 146 5.73 10.26 17.02
N GLY A 147 6.70 9.65 17.70
CA GLY A 147 6.90 9.82 19.14
C GLY A 147 5.85 9.12 20.00
N ASN A 148 5.05 8.21 19.43
CA ASN A 148 4.03 7.45 20.15
C ASN A 148 4.60 6.16 20.73
N ALA A 149 5.30 6.25 21.87
CA ALA A 149 5.92 5.10 22.52
C ALA A 149 4.93 4.00 22.93
N ALA A 150 3.70 4.37 23.31
CA ALA A 150 2.67 3.40 23.69
C ALA A 150 2.24 2.54 22.49
N ALA A 151 1.95 3.16 21.35
CA ALA A 151 1.61 2.44 20.12
C ALA A 151 2.79 1.62 19.61
N THR A 152 4.02 2.16 19.66
CA THR A 152 5.24 1.44 19.28
C THR A 152 5.35 0.12 20.03
N LEU A 153 5.21 0.14 21.35
CA LEU A 153 5.29 -1.06 22.18
C LEU A 153 4.11 -2.03 21.95
N ALA A 154 2.90 -1.50 21.77
CA ALA A 154 1.72 -2.32 21.53
C ALA A 154 1.85 -3.11 20.23
N TYR A 155 2.19 -2.46 19.11
CA TYR A 155 2.38 -3.14 17.83
C TYR A 155 3.57 -4.13 17.85
N ALA A 156 4.69 -3.76 18.50
CA ALA A 156 5.83 -4.64 18.61
C ALA A 156 5.50 -5.93 19.39
N ARG A 157 4.77 -5.82 20.50
CA ARG A 157 4.35 -6.98 21.29
C ARG A 157 3.42 -7.90 20.51
N GLU A 158 2.40 -7.34 19.85
CA GLU A 158 1.49 -8.13 19.03
C GLU A 158 2.23 -8.83 17.88
N ALA A 159 3.21 -8.17 17.25
CA ALA A 159 4.03 -8.80 16.23
C ALA A 159 4.82 -10.01 16.75
N VAL A 160 5.40 -9.89 17.94
CA VAL A 160 6.15 -10.99 18.60
C VAL A 160 5.21 -12.15 18.94
N GLU A 161 4.06 -11.88 19.55
CA GLU A 161 3.08 -12.91 19.92
C GLU A 161 2.64 -13.74 18.70
N ILE A 162 2.38 -13.08 17.56
CA ILE A 162 2.01 -13.78 16.32
C ILE A 162 3.22 -14.56 15.76
N ALA A 163 4.42 -13.97 15.78
CA ALA A 163 5.63 -14.59 15.25
C ALA A 163 6.02 -15.85 16.02
N GLU A 164 5.89 -15.84 17.36
CA GLU A 164 6.11 -17.03 18.20
C GLU A 164 5.15 -18.17 17.83
N GLY A 165 3.88 -17.85 17.54
CA GLY A 165 2.91 -18.84 17.05
C GLY A 165 3.23 -19.42 15.67
N ILE A 166 4.00 -18.71 14.83
CA ILE A 166 4.46 -19.19 13.52
C ILE A 166 5.68 -20.11 13.65
N SER A 167 6.56 -19.85 14.64
CA SER A 167 7.84 -20.55 14.82
C SER A 167 7.67 -22.03 15.15
N ASP A 168 6.51 -22.44 15.64
CA ASP A 168 6.16 -23.86 15.84
C ASP A 168 5.84 -24.61 14.53
N VAL A 169 5.79 -23.89 13.40
CA VAL A 169 5.59 -24.47 12.09
C VAL A 169 6.75 -24.02 11.21
N ASP A 170 7.70 -24.92 10.92
CA ASP A 170 8.90 -24.71 10.08
C ASP A 170 8.70 -23.69 8.96
N ASN A 171 8.99 -22.41 9.17
CA ASN A 171 8.91 -21.40 8.15
C ASN A 171 10.25 -20.64 8.00
N PRO A 172 11.03 -20.89 6.91
CA PRO A 172 12.31 -20.23 6.67
C PRO A 172 12.19 -18.73 6.29
N ALA A 173 10.98 -18.14 6.30
CA ALA A 173 10.72 -16.77 5.87
C ALA A 173 10.99 -15.68 6.94
N LEU A 174 11.45 -16.03 8.13
CA LEU A 174 11.80 -15.08 9.22
C LEU A 174 13.30 -14.82 9.36
N THR A 175 14.12 -15.20 8.40
CA THR A 175 15.53 -14.77 8.35
C THR A 175 15.63 -13.41 7.67
N PHE A 176 15.80 -12.37 8.48
CA PHE A 176 16.14 -11.01 8.08
C PHE A 176 17.58 -10.92 7.53
#